data_2fb2d32a0dc29f86fb9517ffa463409a
#
_entry.id   2fb2d32a0dc29f86fb9517ffa463409a
#
_cell.length_a   1.000
_cell.length_b   1.000
_cell.length_c   1.000
_cell.angle_alpha   90.00
_cell.angle_beta   90.00
_cell.angle_gamma   90.00
#
_symmetry.space_group_name_H-M   'P 1'
#
loop_
_entity.id
_entity.type
_entity.pdbx_description
1 polymer ?
#
loop_
_entity_poly.entity_id
_entity_poly.type
_entity_poly.pdbx_seq_one_letter_code
_entity_poly.pdbx_strand_id
1 'polypeptide(L)'
;MSKTLSPGARFRKALKENPPLQIVGTINAYTAMMAEKVGHQAIYLSGWQVAADANDAGQMYPDQSLYPVNSGPDLVRRINNCFQRADQISHMNGISEINWFAPIVADAEAGFGGSLNAFELTKAYIEAGAAAVHFEDQLASEKKCGHMGGKVLVPTSTMIKNLKAARLAADIADVPLIIFSRTDANAAKLITNDHDKNDKPFLTGKRSPEGFFYVKHGIEQAISRALAYAPYSDLTWCETAQPNLQEAKKFADAIHEKFPDKLLAYNCSPSFN
;
A
#
# COMPACT_ATOMS: atom_id res chain seq x y z
N MET A 1 -22.92 -9.76 -23.66
CA MET A 1 -21.61 -9.19 -23.30
C MET A 1 -21.48 -9.25 -21.78
N SER A 2 -20.65 -10.13 -21.26
CA SER A 2 -20.30 -10.15 -19.84
C SER A 2 -19.63 -8.83 -19.52
N LYS A 3 -20.21 -7.99 -18.63
CA LYS A 3 -19.55 -6.78 -18.13
C LYS A 3 -18.36 -7.25 -17.33
N THR A 4 -17.15 -7.13 -17.89
CA THR A 4 -15.92 -7.38 -17.16
C THR A 4 -15.87 -6.42 -15.98
N LEU A 5 -15.75 -6.96 -14.77
CA LEU A 5 -15.61 -6.15 -13.56
C LEU A 5 -14.37 -5.26 -13.65
N SER A 6 -14.44 -4.03 -13.17
CA SER A 6 -13.27 -3.16 -13.03
C SER A 6 -12.23 -3.78 -12.08
N PRO A 7 -10.94 -3.39 -12.15
CA PRO A 7 -9.91 -3.95 -11.28
C PRO A 7 -10.27 -3.90 -9.79
N GLY A 8 -10.74 -2.76 -9.28
CA GLY A 8 -11.16 -2.62 -7.89
C GLY A 8 -12.37 -3.51 -7.53
N ALA A 9 -13.33 -3.66 -8.44
CA ALA A 9 -14.47 -4.55 -8.23
C ALA A 9 -14.05 -6.03 -8.18
N ARG A 10 -13.08 -6.44 -9.02
CA ARG A 10 -12.48 -7.78 -8.96
C ARG A 10 -11.79 -8.02 -7.62
N PHE A 11 -11.06 -7.02 -7.13
CA PHE A 11 -10.37 -7.15 -5.85
C PHE A 11 -11.34 -7.27 -4.68
N ARG A 12 -12.42 -6.47 -4.65
CA ARG A 12 -13.50 -6.60 -3.65
C ARG A 12 -14.14 -7.99 -3.67
N LYS A 13 -14.33 -8.54 -4.86
CA LYS A 13 -14.82 -9.90 -5.03
C LYS A 13 -13.84 -10.93 -4.44
N ALA A 14 -12.54 -10.84 -4.80
CA ALA A 14 -11.50 -11.74 -4.32
C ALA A 14 -11.38 -11.72 -2.78
N LEU A 15 -11.42 -10.53 -2.16
CA LEU A 15 -11.41 -10.37 -0.70
C LEU A 15 -12.60 -11.06 -0.01
N LYS A 16 -13.77 -11.03 -0.65
CA LYS A 16 -14.98 -11.65 -0.10
C LYS A 16 -14.98 -13.18 -0.25
N GLU A 17 -14.45 -13.68 -1.35
CA GLU A 17 -14.51 -15.11 -1.69
C GLU A 17 -13.37 -15.93 -1.09
N ASN A 18 -12.25 -15.30 -0.72
CA ASN A 18 -11.01 -15.97 -0.28
C ASN A 18 -10.43 -15.40 1.02
N PRO A 19 -11.17 -15.39 2.14
CA PRO A 19 -10.61 -14.91 3.41
C PRO A 19 -9.79 -16.00 4.14
N PRO A 20 -8.53 -15.71 4.57
CA PRO A 20 -7.75 -14.54 4.24
C PRO A 20 -7.18 -14.61 2.83
N LEU A 21 -7.27 -13.51 2.08
CA LEU A 21 -6.71 -13.44 0.74
C LEU A 21 -5.19 -13.31 0.81
N GLN A 22 -4.48 -14.26 0.20
CA GLN A 22 -3.04 -14.18 0.00
C GLN A 22 -2.73 -13.37 -1.25
N ILE A 23 -1.95 -12.29 -1.08
CA ILE A 23 -1.55 -11.39 -2.15
C ILE A 23 -0.04 -11.56 -2.34
N VAL A 24 0.37 -12.18 -3.45
CA VAL A 24 1.77 -12.53 -3.67
C VAL A 24 2.52 -11.37 -4.33
N GLY A 25 3.71 -11.05 -3.80
CA GLY A 25 4.63 -10.09 -4.40
C GLY A 25 5.25 -10.63 -5.69
N THR A 26 5.27 -9.81 -6.74
CA THR A 26 5.86 -10.17 -8.03
C THR A 26 6.79 -9.07 -8.51
N ILE A 27 7.97 -9.46 -8.99
CA ILE A 27 9.03 -8.50 -9.39
C ILE A 27 8.88 -8.00 -10.82
N ASN A 28 8.18 -8.69 -11.69
CA ASN A 28 7.97 -8.30 -13.08
C ASN A 28 6.72 -8.93 -13.67
N ALA A 29 6.39 -8.56 -14.90
CA ALA A 29 5.21 -9.06 -15.59
C ALA A 29 5.18 -10.58 -15.78
N TYR A 30 6.35 -11.21 -16.01
CA TYR A 30 6.42 -12.66 -16.18
C TYR A 30 6.11 -13.40 -14.88
N THR A 31 6.68 -12.97 -13.75
CA THR A 31 6.40 -13.58 -12.44
C THR A 31 4.94 -13.35 -12.02
N ALA A 32 4.35 -12.20 -12.36
CA ALA A 32 2.93 -11.94 -12.14
C ALA A 32 2.04 -12.90 -12.93
N MET A 33 2.35 -13.14 -14.21
CA MET A 33 1.66 -14.12 -15.04
C MET A 33 1.79 -15.55 -14.46
N MET A 34 2.97 -15.93 -13.98
CA MET A 34 3.19 -17.24 -13.36
C MET A 34 2.42 -17.38 -12.05
N ALA A 35 2.36 -16.34 -11.22
CA ALA A 35 1.58 -16.33 -9.99
C ALA A 35 0.09 -16.57 -10.26
N GLU A 36 -0.48 -15.90 -11.26
CA GLU A 36 -1.86 -16.10 -11.66
C GLU A 36 -2.09 -17.51 -12.22
N LYS A 37 -1.14 -18.01 -13.04
CA LYS A 37 -1.22 -19.35 -13.61
C LYS A 37 -1.26 -20.47 -12.56
N VAL A 38 -0.63 -20.28 -11.40
CA VAL A 38 -0.67 -21.24 -10.28
C VAL A 38 -1.81 -20.97 -9.29
N GLY A 39 -2.70 -20.02 -9.58
CA GLY A 39 -3.96 -19.82 -8.87
C GLY A 39 -3.98 -18.68 -7.83
N HIS A 40 -2.96 -17.83 -7.78
CA HIS A 40 -3.05 -16.63 -6.92
C HIS A 40 -4.13 -15.67 -7.42
N GLN A 41 -4.96 -15.20 -6.49
CA GLN A 41 -6.14 -14.38 -6.79
C GLN A 41 -5.88 -12.87 -6.78
N ALA A 42 -4.69 -12.45 -6.38
CA ALA A 42 -4.25 -11.05 -6.38
C ALA A 42 -2.72 -10.97 -6.39
N ILE A 43 -2.21 -9.86 -6.94
CA ILE A 43 -0.79 -9.58 -7.10
C ILE A 43 -0.44 -8.34 -6.27
N TYR A 44 0.72 -8.39 -5.60
CA TYR A 44 1.29 -7.24 -4.91
C TYR A 44 2.48 -6.67 -5.68
N LEU A 45 2.42 -5.37 -5.95
CA LEU A 45 3.53 -4.59 -6.50
C LEU A 45 4.17 -3.81 -5.35
N SER A 46 5.32 -4.29 -4.89
CA SER A 46 6.07 -3.69 -3.78
C SER A 46 7.00 -2.59 -4.26
N GLY A 47 7.03 -1.46 -3.55
CA GLY A 47 8.00 -0.39 -3.78
C GLY A 47 9.45 -0.85 -3.62
N TRP A 48 9.72 -1.78 -2.69
CA TRP A 48 11.02 -2.42 -2.56
C TRP A 48 11.46 -3.11 -3.86
N GLN A 49 10.57 -3.84 -4.51
CA GLN A 49 10.86 -4.52 -5.78
C GLN A 49 11.03 -3.52 -6.92
N VAL A 50 10.25 -2.44 -6.94
CA VAL A 50 10.43 -1.35 -7.91
C VAL A 50 11.78 -0.70 -7.73
N ALA A 51 12.19 -0.39 -6.50
CA ALA A 51 13.50 0.19 -6.21
C ALA A 51 14.63 -0.73 -6.66
N ALA A 52 14.53 -2.04 -6.38
CA ALA A 52 15.61 -2.99 -6.62
C ALA A 52 15.81 -3.34 -8.11
N ASP A 53 14.73 -3.48 -8.90
CA ASP A 53 14.82 -4.10 -10.23
C ASP A 53 13.88 -3.53 -11.30
N ALA A 54 12.80 -2.84 -10.92
CA ALA A 54 11.72 -2.58 -11.86
C ALA A 54 11.43 -1.09 -12.09
N ASN A 55 12.34 -0.18 -11.73
CA ASN A 55 12.15 1.25 -11.94
C ASN A 55 12.60 1.72 -13.32
N ASP A 56 12.03 2.85 -13.77
CA ASP A 56 12.27 3.41 -15.09
C ASP A 56 13.63 4.12 -15.23
N ALA A 57 14.34 4.35 -14.12
CA ALA A 57 15.71 4.86 -14.16
C ALA A 57 16.73 3.78 -14.53
N GLY A 58 16.35 2.49 -14.53
CA GLY A 58 17.25 1.38 -14.80
C GLY A 58 18.38 1.25 -13.78
N GLN A 59 18.13 1.72 -12.55
CA GLN A 59 19.08 1.71 -11.45
C GLN A 59 18.64 0.77 -10.35
N MET A 60 19.57 0.33 -9.52
CA MET A 60 19.27 -0.36 -8.28
C MET A 60 19.30 0.65 -7.13
N TYR A 61 18.14 0.96 -6.56
CA TYR A 61 18.01 1.85 -5.42
C TYR A 61 17.73 1.08 -4.12
N PRO A 62 18.15 1.62 -2.97
CA PRO A 62 17.58 1.17 -1.70
C PRO A 62 16.08 1.50 -1.64
N ASP A 63 15.33 0.79 -0.80
CA ASP A 63 13.91 1.04 -0.59
C ASP A 63 13.65 2.34 0.19
N GLN A 64 13.82 3.46 -0.48
CA GLN A 64 13.72 4.83 0.04
C GLN A 64 12.99 5.78 -0.93
N SER A 65 12.18 5.26 -1.84
CA SER A 65 11.42 6.05 -2.82
C SER A 65 12.28 6.98 -3.68
N LEU A 66 13.49 6.53 -4.05
CA LEU A 66 14.43 7.32 -4.87
C LEU A 66 14.20 7.16 -6.37
N TYR A 67 13.41 6.18 -6.78
CA TYR A 67 13.09 5.95 -8.18
C TYR A 67 12.04 6.95 -8.70
N PRO A 68 11.93 7.15 -10.02
CA PRO A 68 10.91 8.01 -10.62
C PRO A 68 9.49 7.58 -10.22
N VAL A 69 8.64 8.54 -9.87
CA VAL A 69 7.29 8.31 -9.35
C VAL A 69 6.40 7.48 -10.28
N ASN A 70 6.60 7.58 -11.58
CA ASN A 70 5.84 6.83 -12.59
C ASN A 70 6.27 5.35 -12.73
N SER A 71 7.38 4.94 -12.11
CA SER A 71 7.89 3.55 -12.22
C SER A 71 6.86 2.52 -11.74
N GLY A 72 6.15 2.81 -10.63
CA GLY A 72 5.08 1.94 -10.13
C GLY A 72 3.91 1.81 -11.12
N PRO A 73 3.26 2.91 -11.56
CA PRO A 73 2.23 2.88 -12.59
C PRO A 73 2.66 2.19 -13.89
N ASP A 74 3.88 2.43 -14.35
CA ASP A 74 4.40 1.81 -15.58
C ASP A 74 4.62 0.30 -15.42
N LEU A 75 5.03 -0.16 -14.23
CA LEU A 75 5.09 -1.60 -13.95
C LEU A 75 3.70 -2.23 -13.90
N VAL A 76 2.70 -1.57 -13.28
CA VAL A 76 1.29 -2.05 -13.32
C VAL A 76 0.82 -2.20 -14.76
N ARG A 77 1.09 -1.23 -15.60
CA ARG A 77 0.73 -1.27 -17.04
C ARG A 77 1.42 -2.42 -17.76
N ARG A 78 2.71 -2.65 -17.51
CA ARG A 78 3.46 -3.80 -18.07
C ARG A 78 2.87 -5.14 -17.64
N ILE A 79 2.48 -5.28 -16.37
CA ILE A 79 1.83 -6.50 -15.87
C ILE A 79 0.48 -6.71 -16.55
N ASN A 80 -0.38 -5.69 -16.62
CA ASN A 80 -1.69 -5.78 -17.29
C ASN A 80 -1.56 -6.09 -18.77
N ASN A 81 -0.57 -5.53 -19.48
CA ASN A 81 -0.30 -5.87 -20.88
C ASN A 81 0.12 -7.34 -21.05
N CYS A 82 0.89 -7.89 -20.09
CA CYS A 82 1.24 -9.30 -20.06
C CYS A 82 0.01 -10.19 -19.86
N PHE A 83 -0.87 -9.84 -18.93
CA PHE A 83 -2.14 -10.53 -18.70
C PHE A 83 -3.04 -10.49 -19.96
N GLN A 84 -3.16 -9.33 -20.59
CA GLN A 84 -3.91 -9.18 -21.81
C GLN A 84 -3.36 -10.09 -22.91
N ARG A 85 -2.05 -10.20 -23.04
CA ARG A 85 -1.43 -11.10 -24.02
C ARG A 85 -1.67 -12.57 -23.69
N ALA A 86 -1.56 -12.95 -22.42
CA ALA A 86 -1.85 -14.29 -21.95
C ALA A 86 -3.32 -14.68 -22.22
N ASP A 87 -4.25 -13.77 -21.94
CA ASP A 87 -5.68 -13.93 -22.21
C ASP A 87 -5.97 -14.15 -23.71
N GLN A 88 -5.37 -13.31 -24.57
CA GLN A 88 -5.49 -13.45 -26.02
C GLN A 88 -5.01 -14.82 -26.52
N ILE A 89 -3.87 -15.30 -26.02
CA ILE A 89 -3.31 -16.61 -26.39
C ILE A 89 -4.22 -17.74 -25.88
N SER A 90 -4.69 -17.66 -24.64
CA SER A 90 -5.61 -18.64 -24.07
C SER A 90 -6.90 -18.73 -24.86
N HIS A 91 -7.47 -17.57 -25.20
CA HIS A 91 -8.70 -17.50 -26.00
C HIS A 91 -8.52 -18.10 -27.39
N MET A 92 -7.41 -17.78 -28.06
CA MET A 92 -7.08 -18.34 -29.40
C MET A 92 -6.94 -19.87 -29.36
N ASN A 93 -6.42 -20.42 -28.25
CA ASN A 93 -6.23 -21.86 -28.07
C ASN A 93 -7.45 -22.57 -27.47
N GLY A 94 -8.57 -21.87 -27.27
CA GLY A 94 -9.77 -22.43 -26.65
C GLY A 94 -9.63 -22.81 -25.18
N ILE A 95 -8.64 -22.21 -24.47
CA ILE A 95 -8.37 -22.43 -23.05
C ILE A 95 -9.11 -21.34 -22.27
N SER A 96 -10.03 -21.74 -21.39
CA SER A 96 -10.81 -20.80 -20.56
C SER A 96 -10.67 -21.03 -19.05
N GLU A 97 -9.72 -21.85 -18.64
CA GLU A 97 -9.55 -22.26 -17.24
C GLU A 97 -8.96 -21.16 -16.37
N ILE A 98 -8.19 -20.24 -16.98
CA ILE A 98 -7.54 -19.13 -16.26
C ILE A 98 -8.27 -17.84 -16.59
N ASN A 99 -8.77 -17.17 -15.57
CA ASN A 99 -9.30 -15.83 -15.70
C ASN A 99 -8.16 -14.82 -15.47
N TRP A 100 -7.42 -14.54 -16.55
CA TRP A 100 -6.35 -13.55 -16.51
C TRP A 100 -6.85 -12.19 -16.01
N PHE A 101 -5.99 -11.31 -15.55
CA PHE A 101 -6.24 -10.02 -14.91
C PHE A 101 -6.49 -10.09 -13.41
N ALA A 102 -5.66 -10.86 -12.69
CA ALA A 102 -5.62 -10.78 -11.22
C ALA A 102 -5.49 -9.31 -10.77
N PRO A 103 -6.30 -8.87 -9.80
CA PRO A 103 -6.22 -7.50 -9.30
C PRO A 103 -4.85 -7.20 -8.70
N ILE A 104 -4.30 -6.02 -9.03
CA ILE A 104 -2.98 -5.57 -8.59
C ILE A 104 -3.16 -4.57 -7.45
N VAL A 105 -2.56 -4.88 -6.30
CA VAL A 105 -2.39 -3.96 -5.17
C VAL A 105 -1.03 -3.29 -5.32
N ALA A 106 -1.00 -1.97 -5.47
CA ALA A 106 0.21 -1.22 -5.76
C ALA A 106 0.70 -0.40 -4.56
N ASP A 107 2.00 -0.41 -4.36
CA ASP A 107 2.69 0.45 -3.39
C ASP A 107 2.77 1.87 -3.92
N ALA A 108 2.12 2.81 -3.25
CA ALA A 108 2.22 4.24 -3.51
C ALA A 108 3.21 4.96 -2.58
N GLU A 109 3.98 4.19 -1.80
CA GLU A 109 4.99 4.70 -0.89
C GLU A 109 4.40 5.75 0.10
N ALA A 110 5.15 6.79 0.42
CA ALA A 110 4.65 7.95 1.14
C ALA A 110 3.97 9.00 0.23
N GLY A 111 3.62 8.64 -1.01
CA GLY A 111 2.97 9.51 -1.98
C GLY A 111 3.90 10.43 -2.77
N PHE A 112 5.23 10.28 -2.64
CA PHE A 112 6.25 11.08 -3.34
C PHE A 112 6.13 12.60 -3.13
N GLY A 113 5.48 13.02 -2.04
CA GLY A 113 5.29 14.44 -1.72
C GLY A 113 4.06 14.69 -0.87
N GLY A 114 3.30 15.71 -1.21
CA GLY A 114 2.06 16.07 -0.50
C GLY A 114 0.80 15.52 -1.14
N SER A 115 -0.35 16.06 -0.75
CA SER A 115 -1.66 15.58 -1.19
C SER A 115 -1.89 15.73 -2.72
N LEU A 116 -1.29 16.71 -3.37
CA LEU A 116 -1.35 16.84 -4.84
C LEU A 116 -0.59 15.71 -5.53
N ASN A 117 0.58 15.33 -5.00
CA ASN A 117 1.34 14.19 -5.51
C ASN A 117 0.55 12.89 -5.31
N ALA A 118 -0.07 12.69 -4.13
CA ALA A 118 -0.91 11.52 -3.84
C ALA A 118 -2.11 11.43 -4.81
N PHE A 119 -2.73 12.57 -5.15
CA PHE A 119 -3.82 12.63 -6.13
C PHE A 119 -3.35 12.19 -7.52
N GLU A 120 -2.30 12.81 -8.05
CA GLU A 120 -1.79 12.52 -9.41
C GLU A 120 -1.23 11.10 -9.52
N LEU A 121 -0.52 10.62 -8.49
CA LEU A 121 -0.03 9.24 -8.44
C LEU A 121 -1.19 8.22 -8.44
N THR A 122 -2.25 8.50 -7.69
CA THR A 122 -3.44 7.63 -7.69
C THR A 122 -4.12 7.60 -9.05
N LYS A 123 -4.23 8.74 -9.73
CA LYS A 123 -4.71 8.79 -11.13
C LYS A 123 -3.87 7.91 -12.04
N ALA A 124 -2.54 8.05 -11.97
CA ALA A 124 -1.63 7.26 -12.81
C ALA A 124 -1.78 5.75 -12.55
N TYR A 125 -1.97 5.33 -11.29
CA TYR A 125 -2.26 3.93 -10.96
C TYR A 125 -3.62 3.47 -11.50
N ILE A 126 -4.66 4.29 -11.42
CA ILE A 126 -5.98 3.99 -11.99
C ILE A 126 -5.87 3.79 -13.50
N GLU A 127 -5.21 4.70 -14.20
CA GLU A 127 -5.00 4.65 -15.66
C GLU A 127 -4.18 3.41 -16.07
N ALA A 128 -3.25 2.98 -15.21
CA ALA A 128 -2.47 1.74 -15.41
C ALA A 128 -3.28 0.47 -15.12
N GLY A 129 -4.45 0.57 -14.47
CA GLY A 129 -5.34 -0.55 -14.15
C GLY A 129 -5.05 -1.20 -12.79
N ALA A 130 -4.51 -0.47 -11.83
CA ALA A 130 -4.41 -0.93 -10.45
C ALA A 130 -5.80 -1.15 -9.83
N ALA A 131 -5.92 -2.16 -8.98
CA ALA A 131 -7.14 -2.46 -8.23
C ALA A 131 -7.17 -1.79 -6.86
N ALA A 132 -5.99 -1.58 -6.30
CA ALA A 132 -5.81 -0.94 -5.02
C ALA A 132 -4.46 -0.22 -4.96
N VAL A 133 -4.38 0.76 -4.07
CA VAL A 133 -3.13 1.45 -3.70
C VAL A 133 -3.02 1.53 -2.18
N HIS A 134 -1.80 1.46 -1.65
CA HIS A 134 -1.57 1.80 -0.26
C HIS A 134 -0.63 2.99 -0.13
N PHE A 135 -0.89 3.82 0.87
CA PHE A 135 -0.05 4.93 1.27
C PHE A 135 0.44 4.69 2.70
N GLU A 136 1.67 5.11 2.99
CA GLU A 136 2.26 5.06 4.32
C GLU A 136 2.47 6.46 4.91
N ASP A 137 2.47 6.56 6.24
CA ASP A 137 2.52 7.82 6.97
C ASP A 137 3.94 8.34 7.25
N GLN A 138 4.91 7.93 6.43
CA GLN A 138 6.27 8.45 6.47
C GLN A 138 6.41 9.80 5.74
N LEU A 139 7.39 10.60 6.14
CA LEU A 139 7.83 11.76 5.37
C LEU A 139 8.51 11.27 4.08
N ALA A 140 8.01 11.69 2.93
CA ALA A 140 8.45 11.18 1.63
C ALA A 140 9.96 11.37 1.38
N SER A 141 10.54 12.51 1.81
CA SER A 141 11.98 12.78 1.67
C SER A 141 12.88 11.95 2.59
N GLU A 142 12.33 11.39 3.67
CA GLU A 142 13.04 10.60 4.68
C GLU A 142 12.55 9.15 4.75
N LYS A 143 11.84 8.71 3.73
CA LYS A 143 11.25 7.37 3.69
C LYS A 143 12.31 6.29 3.84
N LYS A 144 12.01 5.30 4.65
CA LYS A 144 12.82 4.10 4.87
C LYS A 144 11.97 2.85 4.68
N CYS A 145 12.60 1.75 4.29
CA CYS A 145 11.97 0.43 4.30
C CYS A 145 11.28 0.15 5.64
N GLY A 146 10.13 -0.50 5.60
CA GLY A 146 9.32 -0.78 6.78
C GLY A 146 10.05 -1.45 7.94
N HIS A 147 11.08 -2.25 7.64
CA HIS A 147 11.88 -2.98 8.62
C HIS A 147 13.10 -2.19 9.13
N MET A 148 13.41 -1.05 8.54
CA MET A 148 14.56 -0.22 8.94
C MET A 148 14.21 0.82 10.00
N GLY A 149 15.22 1.23 10.77
CA GLY A 149 15.15 2.36 11.66
C GLY A 149 15.28 3.70 10.93
N GLY A 150 15.06 4.81 11.67
CA GLY A 150 15.22 6.16 11.14
C GLY A 150 14.01 6.72 10.39
N LYS A 151 12.87 6.05 10.46
CA LYS A 151 11.61 6.54 9.89
C LYS A 151 11.15 7.82 10.57
N VAL A 152 10.66 8.77 9.76
CA VAL A 152 10.06 10.02 10.21
C VAL A 152 8.60 10.05 9.80
N LEU A 153 7.69 10.16 10.75
CA LEU A 153 6.26 10.24 10.49
C LEU A 153 5.86 11.65 10.04
N VAL A 154 4.87 11.72 9.15
CA VAL A 154 4.09 12.95 8.98
C VAL A 154 2.98 13.02 10.05
N PRO A 155 2.42 14.21 10.36
CA PRO A 155 1.25 14.31 11.24
C PRO A 155 0.10 13.44 10.77
N THR A 156 -0.68 12.90 11.70
CA THR A 156 -1.88 12.11 11.39
C THR A 156 -2.81 12.84 10.41
N SER A 157 -3.04 14.13 10.60
CA SER A 157 -3.86 14.96 9.71
C SER A 157 -3.28 15.10 8.29
N THR A 158 -1.96 15.06 8.13
CA THR A 158 -1.30 15.09 6.81
C THR A 158 -1.56 13.79 6.06
N MET A 159 -1.39 12.64 6.72
CA MET A 159 -1.74 11.35 6.12
C MET A 159 -3.22 11.29 5.71
N ILE A 160 -4.14 11.78 6.56
CA ILE A 160 -5.57 11.87 6.23
C ILE A 160 -5.81 12.72 4.97
N LYS A 161 -5.05 13.81 4.77
CA LYS A 161 -5.16 14.61 3.53
C LYS A 161 -4.72 13.82 2.31
N ASN A 162 -3.66 13.02 2.41
CA ASN A 162 -3.20 12.16 1.32
C ASN A 162 -4.24 11.08 0.98
N LEU A 163 -4.82 10.43 1.98
CA LEU A 163 -5.90 9.45 1.78
C LEU A 163 -7.15 10.06 1.12
N LYS A 164 -7.53 11.28 1.54
CA LYS A 164 -8.63 12.02 0.90
C LYS A 164 -8.32 12.39 -0.55
N ALA A 165 -7.09 12.78 -0.85
CA ALA A 165 -6.65 13.08 -2.20
C ALA A 165 -6.70 11.85 -3.10
N ALA A 166 -6.25 10.69 -2.60
CA ALA A 166 -6.35 9.41 -3.29
C ALA A 166 -7.81 9.02 -3.54
N ARG A 167 -8.69 9.18 -2.54
CA ARG A 167 -10.13 8.93 -2.70
C ARG A 167 -10.75 9.84 -3.75
N LEU A 168 -10.43 11.13 -3.70
CA LEU A 168 -10.93 12.11 -4.69
C LEU A 168 -10.52 11.72 -6.12
N ALA A 169 -9.30 11.24 -6.32
CA ALA A 169 -8.85 10.75 -7.63
C ALA A 169 -9.70 9.56 -8.12
N ALA A 170 -10.00 8.61 -7.21
CA ALA A 170 -10.85 7.47 -7.53
C ALA A 170 -12.31 7.88 -7.83
N ASP A 171 -12.85 8.82 -7.05
CA ASP A 171 -14.22 9.33 -7.22
C ASP A 171 -14.38 10.10 -8.55
N ILE A 172 -13.40 10.95 -8.91
CA ILE A 172 -13.40 11.66 -10.20
C ILE A 172 -13.30 10.69 -11.37
N ALA A 173 -12.51 9.61 -11.22
CA ALA A 173 -12.38 8.59 -12.26
C ALA A 173 -13.57 7.62 -12.31
N ASP A 174 -14.52 7.73 -11.38
CA ASP A 174 -15.67 6.82 -11.21
C ASP A 174 -15.28 5.34 -11.15
N VAL A 175 -14.24 5.04 -10.34
CA VAL A 175 -13.73 3.66 -10.16
C VAL A 175 -13.75 3.25 -8.69
N PRO A 176 -14.10 1.99 -8.37
CA PRO A 176 -14.15 1.48 -7.00
C PRO A 176 -12.75 1.06 -6.50
N LEU A 177 -11.74 1.95 -6.65
CA LEU A 177 -10.39 1.72 -6.17
C LEU A 177 -10.40 1.45 -4.67
N ILE A 178 -9.64 0.45 -4.22
CA ILE A 178 -9.43 0.19 -2.80
C ILE A 178 -8.20 0.97 -2.33
N ILE A 179 -8.36 1.71 -1.24
CA ILE A 179 -7.29 2.51 -0.63
C ILE A 179 -6.92 1.90 0.71
N PHE A 180 -5.64 1.56 0.88
CA PHE A 180 -5.08 1.10 2.14
C PHE A 180 -4.38 2.26 2.84
N SER A 181 -4.60 2.38 4.15
CA SER A 181 -3.76 3.21 5.01
C SER A 181 -2.76 2.34 5.75
N ARG A 182 -1.47 2.55 5.48
CA ARG A 182 -0.40 1.92 6.22
C ARG A 182 0.14 2.90 7.27
N THR A 183 0.40 2.40 8.48
CA THR A 183 1.15 3.17 9.49
C THR A 183 2.45 2.48 9.84
N ASP A 184 3.51 3.26 9.89
CA ASP A 184 4.85 2.86 10.31
C ASP A 184 5.15 3.23 11.79
N ALA A 185 4.15 3.73 12.50
CA ALA A 185 4.29 4.25 13.87
C ALA A 185 4.72 3.20 14.91
N ASN A 186 4.58 1.90 14.60
CA ASN A 186 5.07 0.85 15.50
C ASN A 186 6.60 0.93 15.71
N ALA A 187 7.36 1.36 14.70
CA ALA A 187 8.82 1.44 14.78
C ALA A 187 9.38 2.87 14.60
N ALA A 188 8.60 3.82 14.07
CA ALA A 188 9.05 5.17 13.79
C ALA A 188 9.19 5.99 15.06
N LYS A 189 10.39 6.52 15.30
CA LYS A 189 10.75 7.29 16.53
C LYS A 189 10.67 8.79 16.37
N LEU A 190 10.42 9.28 15.14
CA LEU A 190 10.44 10.71 14.81
C LEU A 190 9.14 11.10 14.09
N ILE A 191 8.76 12.36 14.26
CA ILE A 191 7.65 13.03 13.57
C ILE A 191 8.04 14.45 13.18
N THR A 192 7.50 14.96 12.08
CA THR A 192 7.88 16.26 11.52
C THR A 192 7.45 17.46 12.37
N ASN A 193 6.32 17.38 13.09
CA ASN A 193 5.84 18.46 13.95
C ASN A 193 5.01 17.96 15.14
N ASP A 194 4.65 18.85 16.05
CA ASP A 194 4.01 18.56 17.34
C ASP A 194 2.58 19.12 17.47
N HIS A 195 1.97 19.57 16.38
CA HIS A 195 0.68 20.27 16.45
C HIS A 195 -0.54 19.37 16.40
N ASP A 196 -0.41 18.18 15.80
CA ASP A 196 -1.53 17.28 15.59
C ASP A 196 -2.03 16.71 16.93
N LYS A 197 -3.33 16.89 17.20
CA LYS A 197 -3.96 16.44 18.44
C LYS A 197 -3.88 14.94 18.67
N ASN A 198 -3.88 14.14 17.58
CA ASN A 198 -3.79 12.69 17.64
C ASN A 198 -2.39 12.22 18.00
N ASP A 199 -1.37 12.99 17.63
CA ASP A 199 0.04 12.66 17.85
C ASP A 199 0.57 13.21 19.19
N LYS A 200 -0.03 14.28 19.73
CA LYS A 200 0.38 14.91 21.01
C LYS A 200 0.62 13.94 22.16
N PRO A 201 -0.23 12.92 22.42
CA PRO A 201 -0.02 11.99 23.55
C PRO A 201 1.27 11.17 23.45
N PHE A 202 1.82 11.05 22.25
CA PHE A 202 3.03 10.28 21.99
C PHE A 202 4.31 11.09 21.94
N LEU A 203 4.24 12.42 21.97
CA LEU A 203 5.42 13.29 21.97
C LEU A 203 6.24 13.12 23.27
N THR A 204 7.56 13.11 23.11
CA THR A 204 8.49 13.04 24.27
C THR A 204 8.95 14.39 24.79
N GLY A 205 8.67 15.48 24.05
CA GLY A 205 9.19 16.82 24.30
C GLY A 205 10.63 17.04 23.84
N LYS A 206 11.29 16.02 23.29
CA LYS A 206 12.66 16.11 22.76
C LYS A 206 12.66 16.33 21.26
N ARG A 207 13.73 16.96 20.74
CA ARG A 207 13.95 17.16 19.30
C ARG A 207 15.28 16.51 18.87
N SER A 208 15.31 16.03 17.63
CA SER A 208 16.53 15.58 16.99
C SER A 208 17.37 16.79 16.51
N PRO A 209 18.67 16.59 16.19
CA PRO A 209 19.51 17.63 15.60
C PRO A 209 18.94 18.22 14.30
N GLU A 210 18.25 17.41 13.51
CA GLU A 210 17.59 17.82 12.25
C GLU A 210 16.28 18.60 12.48
N GLY A 211 15.82 18.69 13.74
CA GLY A 211 14.64 19.43 14.11
C GLY A 211 13.34 18.63 14.19
N PHE A 212 13.36 17.33 13.95
CA PHE A 212 12.21 16.46 14.16
C PHE A 212 11.91 16.25 15.64
N PHE A 213 10.67 15.88 15.95
CA PHE A 213 10.25 15.59 17.33
C PHE A 213 10.34 14.09 17.60
N TYR A 214 10.85 13.70 18.77
CA TYR A 214 10.82 12.30 19.21
C TYR A 214 9.43 11.89 19.70
N VAL A 215 8.98 10.71 19.27
CA VAL A 215 7.72 10.09 19.71
C VAL A 215 7.97 8.79 20.46
N LYS A 216 7.00 8.43 21.31
CA LYS A 216 6.89 7.10 21.93
C LYS A 216 6.27 6.17 20.88
N HIS A 217 7.15 5.52 20.11
CA HIS A 217 6.73 4.55 19.10
C HIS A 217 6.13 3.27 19.73
N GLY A 218 5.48 2.46 18.95
CA GLY A 218 4.92 1.18 19.36
C GLY A 218 3.47 1.00 18.96
N ILE A 219 2.93 -0.15 19.33
CA ILE A 219 1.60 -0.58 18.89
C ILE A 219 0.49 0.38 19.30
N GLU A 220 0.60 1.07 20.43
CA GLU A 220 -0.41 2.04 20.89
C GLU A 220 -0.49 3.25 19.95
N GLN A 221 0.67 3.77 19.50
CA GLN A 221 0.69 4.85 18.53
C GLN A 221 0.17 4.38 17.17
N ALA A 222 0.55 3.18 16.73
CA ALA A 222 0.05 2.60 15.49
C ALA A 222 -1.47 2.43 15.52
N ILE A 223 -2.05 1.92 16.62
CA ILE A 223 -3.50 1.80 16.80
C ILE A 223 -4.19 3.17 16.76
N SER A 224 -3.66 4.16 17.50
CA SER A 224 -4.22 5.52 17.51
C SER A 224 -4.31 6.11 16.11
N ARG A 225 -3.26 5.97 15.31
CA ARG A 225 -3.20 6.45 13.92
C ARG A 225 -4.13 5.65 13.01
N ALA A 226 -4.11 4.32 13.08
CA ALA A 226 -4.96 3.48 12.26
C ALA A 226 -6.46 3.75 12.51
N LEU A 227 -6.86 3.98 13.75
CA LEU A 227 -8.22 4.40 14.09
C LEU A 227 -8.59 5.76 13.47
N ALA A 228 -7.64 6.70 13.42
CA ALA A 228 -7.85 7.99 12.77
C ALA A 228 -7.93 7.87 11.24
N TYR A 229 -7.23 6.90 10.63
CA TYR A 229 -7.24 6.65 9.19
C TYR A 229 -8.44 5.83 8.71
N ALA A 230 -8.98 4.96 9.58
CA ALA A 230 -10.04 4.03 9.23
C ALA A 230 -11.25 4.64 8.50
N PRO A 231 -11.75 5.86 8.84
CA PRO A 231 -12.85 6.48 8.09
C PRO A 231 -12.48 6.89 6.65
N TYR A 232 -11.19 6.96 6.31
CA TYR A 232 -10.68 7.50 5.05
C TYR A 232 -10.01 6.45 4.15
N SER A 233 -10.00 5.20 4.59
CA SER A 233 -9.43 4.06 3.85
C SER A 233 -10.39 2.88 3.87
N ASP A 234 -10.29 2.01 2.87
CA ASP A 234 -11.05 0.76 2.83
C ASP A 234 -10.43 -0.30 3.75
N LEU A 235 -9.11 -0.23 3.93
CA LEU A 235 -8.32 -1.22 4.65
C LEU A 235 -7.19 -0.53 5.43
N THR A 236 -6.86 -1.06 6.62
CA THR A 236 -5.75 -0.56 7.44
C THR A 236 -4.65 -1.61 7.60
N TRP A 237 -3.40 -1.12 7.67
CA TRP A 237 -2.19 -1.93 7.77
C TRP A 237 -1.24 -1.31 8.79
N CYS A 238 -0.82 -2.11 9.78
CA CYS A 238 0.28 -1.77 10.68
C CYS A 238 1.56 -2.45 10.20
N GLU A 239 2.55 -1.68 9.80
CA GLU A 239 3.86 -2.23 9.44
C GLU A 239 4.61 -2.68 10.69
N THR A 240 5.19 -3.89 10.63
CA THR A 240 5.95 -4.50 11.72
C THR A 240 7.33 -4.92 11.24
N ALA A 241 8.34 -4.76 12.10
CA ALA A 241 9.72 -5.16 11.79
C ALA A 241 9.97 -6.66 12.01
N GLN A 242 9.15 -7.31 12.82
CA GLN A 242 9.20 -8.74 13.13
C GLN A 242 7.78 -9.28 13.26
N PRO A 243 7.54 -10.55 12.89
CA PRO A 243 6.23 -11.15 13.05
C PRO A 243 5.90 -11.35 14.54
N ASN A 244 4.80 -10.75 14.99
CA ASN A 244 4.32 -10.88 16.36
C ASN A 244 2.80 -11.03 16.37
N LEU A 245 2.33 -12.24 16.62
CA LEU A 245 0.90 -12.55 16.63
C LEU A 245 0.12 -11.80 17.72
N GLN A 246 0.73 -11.55 18.88
CA GLN A 246 0.07 -10.82 19.98
C GLN A 246 -0.13 -9.35 19.60
N GLU A 247 0.87 -8.71 19.01
CA GLU A 247 0.71 -7.34 18.49
C GLU A 247 -0.31 -7.27 17.35
N ALA A 248 -0.27 -8.21 16.42
CA ALA A 248 -1.23 -8.28 15.32
C ALA A 248 -2.67 -8.44 15.84
N LYS A 249 -2.88 -9.32 16.83
CA LYS A 249 -4.17 -9.50 17.49
C LYS A 249 -4.62 -8.23 18.20
N LYS A 250 -3.75 -7.60 18.99
CA LYS A 250 -4.04 -6.37 19.71
C LYS A 250 -4.45 -5.24 18.76
N PHE A 251 -3.76 -5.11 17.63
CA PHE A 251 -4.11 -4.15 16.59
C PHE A 251 -5.49 -4.46 15.99
N ALA A 252 -5.74 -5.70 15.61
CA ALA A 252 -7.00 -6.13 15.04
C ALA A 252 -8.18 -5.92 16.00
N ASP A 253 -8.06 -6.35 17.25
CA ASP A 253 -9.10 -6.19 18.28
C ASP A 253 -9.47 -4.70 18.47
N ALA A 254 -8.46 -3.82 18.56
CA ALA A 254 -8.68 -2.38 18.74
C ALA A 254 -9.37 -1.71 17.55
N ILE A 255 -9.05 -2.14 16.32
CA ILE A 255 -9.72 -1.60 15.12
C ILE A 255 -11.14 -2.13 15.05
N HIS A 256 -11.35 -3.44 15.23
CA HIS A 256 -12.66 -4.07 15.10
C HIS A 256 -13.64 -3.67 16.22
N GLU A 257 -13.15 -3.24 17.38
CA GLU A 257 -14.00 -2.66 18.43
C GLU A 257 -14.76 -1.43 17.93
N LYS A 258 -14.14 -0.58 17.10
CA LYS A 258 -14.75 0.65 16.57
C LYS A 258 -15.27 0.52 15.15
N PHE A 259 -14.66 -0.34 14.36
CA PHE A 259 -14.97 -0.58 12.95
C PHE A 259 -15.03 -2.08 12.68
N PRO A 260 -16.12 -2.77 13.08
CA PRO A 260 -16.22 -4.24 13.04
C PRO A 260 -15.95 -4.86 11.66
N ASP A 261 -16.34 -4.17 10.59
CA ASP A 261 -16.20 -4.64 9.20
C ASP A 261 -14.93 -4.15 8.51
N LYS A 262 -14.00 -3.46 9.24
CA LYS A 262 -12.79 -2.92 8.65
C LYS A 262 -11.85 -4.06 8.23
N LEU A 263 -11.48 -4.07 6.96
CA LEU A 263 -10.47 -4.98 6.45
C LEU A 263 -9.08 -4.60 6.97
N LEU A 264 -8.27 -5.62 7.24
CA LEU A 264 -6.91 -5.46 7.74
C LEU A 264 -5.93 -6.17 6.80
N ALA A 265 -4.70 -5.63 6.69
CA ALA A 265 -3.59 -6.31 6.03
C ALA A 265 -2.48 -6.60 7.02
N TYR A 266 -1.79 -7.71 6.78
CA TYR A 266 -0.56 -8.09 7.45
C TYR A 266 0.51 -8.43 6.42
N ASN A 267 1.72 -7.97 6.65
CA ASN A 267 2.86 -8.25 5.79
C ASN A 267 3.69 -9.41 6.37
N CYS A 268 3.81 -10.50 5.61
CA CYS A 268 4.71 -11.61 5.90
C CYS A 268 5.96 -11.47 5.01
N SER A 269 6.73 -10.40 5.22
CA SER A 269 7.89 -10.11 4.39
C SER A 269 8.99 -11.15 4.55
N PRO A 270 9.63 -11.60 3.45
CA PRO A 270 10.82 -12.45 3.54
C PRO A 270 12.03 -11.73 4.14
N SER A 271 11.98 -10.40 4.30
CA SER A 271 13.03 -9.60 4.96
C SER A 271 12.88 -9.52 6.50
N PHE A 272 11.91 -10.21 7.10
CA PHE A 272 11.89 -10.41 8.55
C PHE A 272 13.14 -11.18 8.99
N ASN A 273 13.85 -10.63 9.99
CA ASN A 273 15.04 -11.24 10.59
C ASN A 273 14.69 -11.97 11.89
#